data_1e81aede1564baaec5d10b73a89412e4
#
_entry.id   1e81aede1564baaec5d10b73a89412e4
#
_cell.length_a   1.000
_cell.length_b   1.000
_cell.length_c   1.000
_cell.angle_alpha   90.00
_cell.angle_beta   90.00
_cell.angle_gamma   90.00
#
_symmetry.space_group_name_H-M   'P 1'
#
loop_
_entity.id
_entity.type
_entity.pdbx_description
1 polymer ?
#
loop_
_entity_poly.entity_id
_entity_poly.type
_entity_poly.pdbx_seq_one_letter_code
_entity_poly.pdbx_strand_id
1 'polypeptide(L)'
;MIIIGWLDAVFKRNSELGFMFDVEMFIEKANRVHMKRLAIDTCISFLGRTISQSEFRVKNGEEFKKDELYYRLNVRPNKNMTASTFWERFIYKLIYDNEALIIQADDGKLLIADDFEHNEYAVFEDTFTNVTVKDYQFKRSFKQSEVIHLRYRNDKLSPLIDGLFTDYGDLFGRILSSQKRKNQIRGTVDMDMLAAKSKEHQSKLQEFIDNMYKAIGEKDVAIIPQQPGFKYAETSGGGNSGQSVDEINKVTNGFLNQVAMAFGIPTALLYGEMADVEKQTKNYMLFTVNPLLKKISDEANVKFFEKEEYLSGQKIEIKAVSYQSIFDLATSIDKLISSSAFTGNEIRLEVGYEVSDDPNLNTHHITKNYTKLTQSEGGENTNETDEA
;
A
#
# COMPACT_ATOMS: atom_id res chain seq x y z
N MET A 1 -10.38 -31.87 1.32
CA MET A 1 -11.06 -30.55 1.18
C MET A 1 -9.98 -29.59 0.75
N ILE A 2 -9.90 -29.33 -0.56
CA ILE A 2 -8.79 -28.57 -1.17
C ILE A 2 -9.04 -27.10 -0.83
N ILE A 3 -8.19 -26.54 0.01
CA ILE A 3 -8.10 -25.09 0.17
C ILE A 3 -7.42 -24.59 -1.10
N ILE A 4 -8.23 -24.17 -2.07
CA ILE A 4 -7.76 -23.48 -3.25
C ILE A 4 -7.09 -22.21 -2.74
N GLY A 5 -5.76 -22.15 -2.91
CA GLY A 5 -4.96 -21.04 -2.49
C GLY A 5 -5.51 -19.75 -3.11
N TRP A 6 -5.93 -18.84 -2.28
CA TRP A 6 -6.51 -17.55 -2.62
C TRP A 6 -5.65 -16.73 -3.60
N LEU A 7 -4.35 -16.97 -3.63
CA LEU A 7 -3.39 -16.35 -4.55
C LEU A 7 -3.65 -16.72 -6.03
N ASP A 8 -4.13 -17.92 -6.34
CA ASP A 8 -4.40 -18.31 -7.74
C ASP A 8 -5.57 -17.53 -8.37
N ALA A 9 -6.53 -17.08 -7.56
CA ALA A 9 -7.65 -16.29 -8.06
C ALA A 9 -7.28 -14.84 -8.39
N VAL A 10 -6.30 -14.27 -7.69
CA VAL A 10 -5.87 -12.87 -7.87
C VAL A 10 -4.96 -12.71 -9.10
N PHE A 11 -4.11 -13.70 -9.40
CA PHE A 11 -3.16 -13.61 -10.52
C PHE A 11 -3.75 -13.95 -11.89
N LYS A 12 -4.91 -14.61 -11.96
CA LYS A 12 -5.54 -15.00 -13.23
C LYS A 12 -6.58 -14.03 -13.81
N ARG A 13 -6.92 -12.95 -13.08
CA ARG A 13 -8.00 -12.04 -13.50
C ARG A 13 -7.61 -10.56 -13.44
N ASN A 14 -6.71 -10.15 -14.32
CA ASN A 14 -6.33 -8.73 -14.44
C ASN A 14 -7.17 -7.94 -15.48
N SER A 15 -8.33 -8.42 -15.90
CA SER A 15 -9.09 -7.79 -16.99
C SER A 15 -10.44 -7.15 -16.60
N GLU A 16 -10.81 -7.10 -15.31
CA GLU A 16 -12.17 -6.64 -14.94
C GLU A 16 -12.21 -5.56 -13.84
N LEU A 17 -11.34 -4.58 -13.91
CA LEU A 17 -11.48 -3.36 -13.11
C LEU A 17 -12.70 -2.48 -13.50
N GLY A 18 -13.42 -2.86 -14.55
CA GLY A 18 -14.61 -2.16 -15.04
C GLY A 18 -15.92 -2.47 -14.31
N PHE A 19 -15.94 -3.47 -13.42
CA PHE A 19 -17.18 -3.97 -12.81
C PHE A 19 -17.47 -3.47 -11.40
N MET A 20 -16.84 -2.37 -10.99
CA MET A 20 -16.77 -2.01 -9.56
C MET A 20 -18.03 -1.36 -8.96
N PHE A 21 -19.11 -1.12 -9.70
CA PHE A 21 -20.24 -0.37 -9.16
C PHE A 21 -21.63 -0.90 -9.54
N ASP A 22 -21.79 -2.20 -9.70
CA ASP A 22 -23.13 -2.76 -9.79
C ASP A 22 -23.68 -2.96 -8.36
N VAL A 23 -24.67 -2.15 -8.01
CA VAL A 23 -25.28 -2.11 -6.66
C VAL A 23 -25.84 -3.47 -6.23
N GLU A 24 -26.22 -4.32 -7.18
CA GLU A 24 -26.68 -5.69 -6.88
C GLU A 24 -25.55 -6.61 -6.39
N MET A 25 -24.30 -6.40 -6.83
CA MET A 25 -23.14 -7.18 -6.40
C MET A 25 -22.80 -7.01 -4.91
N PHE A 26 -23.18 -5.90 -4.28
CA PHE A 26 -22.88 -5.62 -2.88
C PHE A 26 -23.83 -6.26 -1.87
N ILE A 27 -24.91 -6.89 -2.31
CA ILE A 27 -25.95 -7.44 -1.42
C ILE A 27 -25.66 -8.86 -1.00
N GLU A 28 -24.92 -9.60 -1.80
CA GLU A 28 -24.50 -10.96 -1.47
C GLU A 28 -23.27 -10.95 -0.53
N LYS A 29 -23.22 -11.90 0.39
CA LYS A 29 -22.14 -12.09 1.36
C LYS A 29 -20.75 -12.17 0.68
N ALA A 30 -20.70 -12.66 -0.55
CA ALA A 30 -19.51 -12.72 -1.39
C ALA A 30 -18.95 -11.32 -1.74
N ASN A 31 -19.82 -10.33 -1.96
CA ASN A 31 -19.42 -9.01 -2.42
C ASN A 31 -18.87 -8.13 -1.31
N ARG A 32 -19.28 -8.34 -0.07
CA ARG A 32 -18.67 -7.69 1.12
C ARG A 32 -17.21 -8.12 1.28
N VAL A 33 -16.90 -9.39 0.99
CA VAL A 33 -15.53 -9.89 1.03
C VAL A 33 -14.64 -9.21 0.00
N HIS A 34 -15.17 -8.84 -1.16
CA HIS A 34 -14.41 -8.13 -2.20
C HIS A 34 -14.01 -6.71 -1.79
N MET A 35 -14.88 -5.96 -1.12
CA MET A 35 -14.55 -4.60 -0.65
C MET A 35 -13.44 -4.62 0.40
N LYS A 36 -13.52 -5.56 1.36
CA LYS A 36 -12.45 -5.79 2.34
C LYS A 36 -11.12 -6.08 1.66
N ARG A 37 -11.15 -7.03 0.72
CA ARG A 37 -9.98 -7.46 -0.04
C ARG A 37 -9.38 -6.31 -0.83
N LEU A 38 -10.22 -5.54 -1.54
CA LEU A 38 -9.78 -4.39 -2.31
C LEU A 38 -9.07 -3.34 -1.45
N ALA A 39 -9.61 -3.00 -0.29
CA ALA A 39 -9.00 -2.03 0.62
C ALA A 39 -7.63 -2.52 1.13
N ILE A 40 -7.54 -3.79 1.53
CA ILE A 40 -6.29 -4.41 1.98
C ILE A 40 -5.28 -4.45 0.84
N ASP A 41 -5.67 -4.96 -0.34
CA ASP A 41 -4.80 -5.07 -1.51
C ASP A 41 -4.29 -3.70 -1.97
N THR A 42 -5.15 -2.68 -1.95
CA THR A 42 -4.75 -1.30 -2.29
C THR A 42 -3.65 -0.80 -1.36
N CYS A 43 -3.82 -0.95 -0.04
CA CYS A 43 -2.85 -0.50 0.94
C CYS A 43 -1.53 -1.29 0.88
N ILE A 44 -1.61 -2.62 0.78
CA ILE A 44 -0.41 -3.47 0.69
C ILE A 44 0.36 -3.22 -0.60
N SER A 45 -0.34 -3.11 -1.74
CA SER A 45 0.28 -2.82 -3.03
C SER A 45 0.91 -1.41 -3.05
N PHE A 46 0.32 -0.44 -2.36
CA PHE A 46 0.91 0.89 -2.22
C PHE A 46 2.24 0.83 -1.46
N LEU A 47 2.29 0.13 -0.34
CA LEU A 47 3.52 -0.12 0.43
C LEU A 47 4.55 -0.92 -0.39
N GLY A 48 4.13 -2.01 -1.01
CA GLY A 48 4.99 -2.87 -1.82
C GLY A 48 5.67 -2.12 -2.95
N ARG A 49 4.91 -1.33 -3.72
CA ARG A 49 5.45 -0.48 -4.80
C ARG A 49 6.40 0.59 -4.30
N THR A 50 6.14 1.18 -3.14
CA THR A 50 7.07 2.18 -2.56
C THR A 50 8.39 1.53 -2.16
N ILE A 51 8.33 0.40 -1.46
CA ILE A 51 9.51 -0.29 -0.96
C ILE A 51 10.31 -0.94 -2.09
N SER A 52 9.66 -1.48 -3.12
CA SER A 52 10.33 -2.09 -4.27
C SER A 52 11.18 -1.13 -5.11
N GLN A 53 11.03 0.19 -4.92
CA GLN A 53 11.87 1.22 -5.53
C GLN A 53 13.13 1.54 -4.73
N SER A 54 13.30 0.96 -3.53
CA SER A 54 14.47 1.21 -2.69
C SER A 54 15.71 0.52 -3.24
N GLU A 55 16.88 1.11 -3.03
CA GLU A 55 18.17 0.58 -3.46
C GLU A 55 18.91 -0.07 -2.29
N PHE A 56 19.33 -1.32 -2.47
CA PHE A 56 20.16 -2.06 -1.53
C PHE A 56 21.64 -1.80 -1.83
N ARG A 57 22.28 -0.94 -1.05
CA ARG A 57 23.68 -0.57 -1.21
C ARG A 57 24.57 -1.48 -0.38
N VAL A 58 25.43 -2.23 -1.05
CA VAL A 58 26.47 -3.03 -0.40
C VAL A 58 27.67 -2.13 -0.17
N LYS A 59 28.01 -1.87 1.09
CA LYS A 59 29.14 -1.03 1.49
C LYS A 59 30.26 -1.84 2.10
N ASN A 60 31.49 -1.34 1.94
CA ASN A 60 32.68 -1.80 2.66
C ASN A 60 33.40 -0.56 3.22
N GLY A 61 33.11 -0.23 4.48
CA GLY A 61 33.43 1.09 5.00
C GLY A 61 32.64 2.19 4.31
N GLU A 62 33.34 3.13 3.69
CA GLU A 62 32.70 4.23 2.92
C GLU A 62 32.48 3.89 1.44
N GLU A 63 33.12 2.83 0.95
CA GLU A 63 33.03 2.43 -0.44
C GLU A 63 31.74 1.67 -0.74
N PHE A 64 31.10 2.03 -1.86
CA PHE A 64 29.96 1.33 -2.41
C PHE A 64 30.40 0.30 -3.43
N LYS A 65 30.01 -0.99 -3.21
CA LYS A 65 30.35 -2.09 -4.11
C LYS A 65 29.16 -2.51 -4.97
N LYS A 66 29.36 -2.55 -6.27
CA LYS A 66 28.41 -3.14 -7.24
C LYS A 66 28.86 -4.56 -7.59
N ASP A 67 28.75 -5.47 -6.64
CA ASP A 67 29.13 -6.88 -6.75
C ASP A 67 27.95 -7.79 -7.10
N GLU A 68 28.17 -9.10 -7.05
CA GLU A 68 27.13 -10.11 -7.29
C GLU A 68 25.97 -9.99 -6.29
N LEU A 69 26.25 -9.64 -5.03
CA LEU A 69 25.21 -9.44 -4.01
C LEU A 69 24.36 -8.22 -4.36
N TYR A 70 24.99 -7.11 -4.77
CA TYR A 70 24.27 -5.93 -5.25
C TYR A 70 23.36 -6.27 -6.44
N TYR A 71 23.88 -6.99 -7.45
CA TYR A 71 23.09 -7.40 -8.61
C TYR A 71 21.88 -8.25 -8.22
N ARG A 72 22.08 -9.17 -7.29
CA ARG A 72 21.04 -10.07 -6.77
C ARG A 72 19.95 -9.33 -6.03
N LEU A 73 20.29 -8.34 -5.22
CA LEU A 73 19.33 -7.58 -4.43
C LEU A 73 18.57 -6.52 -5.25
N ASN A 74 19.21 -5.91 -6.27
CA ASN A 74 18.67 -4.78 -6.98
C ASN A 74 18.19 -5.06 -8.41
N VAL A 75 18.66 -6.14 -9.04
CA VAL A 75 18.38 -6.42 -10.45
C VAL A 75 17.64 -7.73 -10.60
N ARG A 76 18.23 -8.83 -10.17
CA ARG A 76 17.70 -10.16 -10.44
C ARG A 76 17.93 -11.14 -9.30
N PRO A 77 17.03 -11.20 -8.31
CA PRO A 77 17.13 -12.13 -7.18
C PRO A 77 17.11 -13.61 -7.59
N ASN A 78 16.36 -13.95 -8.64
CA ASN A 78 16.25 -15.31 -9.17
C ASN A 78 15.94 -15.30 -10.67
N LYS A 79 15.87 -16.51 -11.26
CA LYS A 79 15.66 -16.69 -12.73
C LYS A 79 14.32 -16.16 -13.22
N ASN A 80 13.30 -16.06 -12.35
CA ASN A 80 11.91 -15.83 -12.73
C ASN A 80 11.39 -14.43 -12.39
N MET A 81 12.14 -13.64 -11.56
CA MET A 81 11.68 -12.35 -11.06
C MET A 81 12.78 -11.30 -11.18
N THR A 82 12.37 -10.09 -11.51
CA THR A 82 13.18 -8.88 -11.29
C THR A 82 13.14 -8.48 -9.81
N ALA A 83 14.07 -7.65 -9.38
CA ALA A 83 14.14 -7.21 -7.98
C ALA A 83 12.86 -6.47 -7.55
N SER A 84 12.32 -5.58 -8.39
CA SER A 84 11.09 -4.85 -8.08
C SER A 84 9.91 -5.81 -7.83
N THR A 85 9.70 -6.78 -8.73
CA THR A 85 8.64 -7.78 -8.58
C THR A 85 8.86 -8.67 -7.36
N PHE A 86 10.11 -9.02 -7.08
CA PHE A 86 10.49 -9.85 -5.94
C PHE A 86 10.19 -9.14 -4.61
N TRP A 87 10.64 -7.90 -4.44
CA TRP A 87 10.43 -7.14 -3.22
C TRP A 87 8.96 -6.76 -3.03
N GLU A 88 8.25 -6.39 -4.10
CA GLU A 88 6.80 -6.15 -4.03
C GLU A 88 6.04 -7.38 -3.52
N ARG A 89 6.34 -8.57 -4.07
CA ARG A 89 5.75 -9.83 -3.63
C ARG A 89 6.14 -10.18 -2.19
N PHE A 90 7.38 -9.96 -1.80
CA PHE A 90 7.86 -10.20 -0.44
C PHE A 90 7.11 -9.32 0.57
N ILE A 91 7.00 -8.03 0.29
CA ILE A 91 6.28 -7.08 1.15
C ILE A 91 4.78 -7.43 1.20
N TYR A 92 4.20 -7.79 0.07
CA TYR A 92 2.81 -8.24 0.05
C TYR A 92 2.59 -9.40 1.03
N LYS A 93 3.44 -10.43 0.93
CA LYS A 93 3.36 -11.60 1.79
C LYS A 93 3.62 -11.26 3.25
N LEU A 94 4.66 -10.49 3.53
CA LEU A 94 5.03 -10.05 4.87
C LEU A 94 3.86 -9.35 5.60
N ILE A 95 3.15 -8.49 4.89
CA ILE A 95 2.05 -7.73 5.49
C ILE A 95 0.78 -8.57 5.58
N TYR A 96 0.47 -9.34 4.53
CA TYR A 96 -0.76 -10.12 4.44
C TYR A 96 -0.77 -11.31 5.41
N ASP A 97 0.31 -12.10 5.41
CA ASP A 97 0.48 -13.28 6.26
C ASP A 97 1.06 -12.91 7.65
N ASN A 98 1.46 -11.65 7.85
CA ASN A 98 2.17 -11.12 9.03
C ASN A 98 3.61 -11.62 9.18
N GLU A 99 4.06 -12.51 8.31
CA GLU A 99 5.43 -13.03 8.25
C GLU A 99 5.78 -13.44 6.84
N ALA A 100 7.07 -13.37 6.50
CA ALA A 100 7.57 -13.83 5.23
C ALA A 100 8.98 -14.37 5.36
N LEU A 101 9.28 -15.38 4.54
CA LEU A 101 10.54 -16.10 4.54
C LEU A 101 11.19 -16.02 3.16
N ILE A 102 12.46 -15.62 3.11
CA ILE A 102 13.31 -15.75 1.94
C ILE A 102 14.37 -16.80 2.25
N ILE A 103 14.49 -17.80 1.40
CA ILE A 103 15.55 -18.81 1.43
C ILE A 103 16.55 -18.55 0.32
N GLN A 104 17.78 -18.95 0.54
CA GLN A 104 18.81 -18.96 -0.48
C GLN A 104 18.97 -20.38 -1.04
N ALA A 105 18.84 -20.50 -2.36
CA ALA A 105 19.09 -21.74 -3.08
C ALA A 105 20.61 -22.02 -3.18
N ASP A 106 20.98 -23.27 -3.50
CA ASP A 106 22.41 -23.68 -3.62
C ASP A 106 23.18 -22.89 -4.67
N ASP A 107 22.50 -22.35 -5.68
CA ASP A 107 23.07 -21.46 -6.70
C ASP A 107 23.12 -19.97 -6.25
N GLY A 108 22.88 -19.70 -4.98
CA GLY A 108 22.91 -18.38 -4.37
C GLY A 108 21.68 -17.51 -4.61
N LYS A 109 20.68 -17.98 -5.37
CA LYS A 109 19.46 -17.21 -5.70
C LYS A 109 18.49 -17.13 -4.53
N LEU A 110 17.76 -16.01 -4.47
CA LEU A 110 16.78 -15.77 -3.44
C LEU A 110 15.39 -16.22 -3.87
N LEU A 111 14.74 -16.99 -3.02
CA LEU A 111 13.40 -17.51 -3.26
C LEU A 111 12.48 -17.10 -2.10
N ILE A 112 11.30 -16.61 -2.41
CA ILE A 112 10.27 -16.32 -1.40
C ILE A 112 9.49 -17.62 -1.17
N ALA A 113 9.44 -18.07 0.08
CA ALA A 113 8.62 -19.22 0.45
C ALA A 113 7.13 -18.86 0.36
N ASP A 114 6.34 -19.72 -0.25
CA ASP A 114 4.88 -19.56 -0.31
C ASP A 114 4.23 -20.06 0.98
N ASP A 115 4.78 -21.10 1.59
CA ASP A 115 4.35 -21.66 2.86
C ASP A 115 5.52 -22.24 3.63
N PHE A 116 5.44 -22.24 4.96
CA PHE A 116 6.45 -22.83 5.85
C PHE A 116 5.89 -23.00 7.26
N GLU A 117 6.50 -23.89 8.03
CA GLU A 117 6.24 -24.03 9.46
C GLU A 117 7.41 -23.45 10.24
N HIS A 118 7.15 -22.51 11.13
CA HIS A 118 8.13 -21.88 12.01
C HIS A 118 8.11 -22.55 13.38
N ASN A 119 9.25 -23.14 13.75
CA ASN A 119 9.46 -23.78 15.06
C ASN A 119 10.36 -22.88 15.90
N GLU A 120 9.77 -22.23 16.91
CA GLU A 120 10.47 -21.31 17.82
C GLU A 120 11.11 -22.08 18.98
N TYR A 121 12.35 -21.75 19.31
CA TYR A 121 13.08 -22.34 20.44
C TYR A 121 13.62 -21.25 21.37
N ALA A 122 13.57 -21.51 22.68
CA ALA A 122 14.01 -20.52 23.68
C ALA A 122 15.54 -20.35 23.77
N VAL A 123 16.32 -21.37 23.39
CA VAL A 123 17.77 -21.41 23.58
C VAL A 123 18.53 -21.70 22.28
N PHE A 124 17.91 -22.42 21.37
CA PHE A 124 18.50 -22.78 20.07
C PHE A 124 17.97 -21.88 18.98
N GLU A 125 18.64 -21.88 17.83
CA GLU A 125 18.13 -21.21 16.64
C GLU A 125 16.76 -21.77 16.23
N ASP A 126 15.86 -20.90 15.83
CA ASP A 126 14.59 -21.29 15.23
C ASP A 126 14.82 -22.07 13.94
N THR A 127 13.89 -22.94 13.64
CA THR A 127 13.94 -23.75 12.41
C THR A 127 12.68 -23.61 11.60
N PHE A 128 12.85 -23.67 10.28
CA PHE A 128 11.77 -23.59 9.31
C PHE A 128 11.65 -24.93 8.58
N THR A 129 10.52 -25.57 8.72
CA THR A 129 10.21 -26.86 8.09
C THR A 129 9.08 -26.72 7.09
N ASN A 130 8.87 -27.74 6.26
CA ASN A 130 7.83 -27.76 5.22
C ASN A 130 7.85 -26.55 4.26
N VAL A 131 9.04 -25.95 4.08
CA VAL A 131 9.21 -24.77 3.22
C VAL A 131 8.82 -25.12 1.79
N THR A 132 7.84 -24.40 1.26
CA THR A 132 7.31 -24.62 -0.09
C THR A 132 7.51 -23.37 -0.93
N VAL A 133 8.03 -23.56 -2.17
CA VAL A 133 8.14 -22.51 -3.17
C VAL A 133 7.42 -22.97 -4.43
N LYS A 134 6.29 -22.36 -4.76
CA LYS A 134 5.35 -22.81 -5.79
C LYS A 134 4.88 -24.26 -5.52
N ASP A 135 5.20 -25.17 -6.42
CA ASP A 135 4.83 -26.59 -6.31
C ASP A 135 5.94 -27.46 -5.68
N TYR A 136 7.06 -26.84 -5.27
CA TYR A 136 8.20 -27.56 -4.74
C TYR A 136 8.31 -27.39 -3.23
N GLN A 137 8.24 -28.51 -2.50
CA GLN A 137 8.47 -28.56 -1.06
C GLN A 137 9.90 -29.04 -0.77
N PHE A 138 10.65 -28.26 -0.01
CA PHE A 138 11.98 -28.62 0.44
C PHE A 138 11.92 -29.69 1.51
N LYS A 139 12.75 -30.75 1.35
CA LYS A 139 12.82 -31.86 2.31
C LYS A 139 13.67 -31.52 3.52
N ARG A 140 14.58 -30.54 3.40
CA ARG A 140 15.44 -30.10 4.50
C ARG A 140 14.73 -29.04 5.35
N SER A 141 15.10 -28.96 6.61
CA SER A 141 14.81 -27.81 7.45
C SER A 141 15.86 -26.71 7.24
N PHE A 142 15.46 -25.47 7.43
CA PHE A 142 16.34 -24.32 7.38
C PHE A 142 16.46 -23.75 8.79
N LYS A 143 17.63 -23.27 9.18
CA LYS A 143 17.86 -22.56 10.44
C LYS A 143 17.64 -21.06 10.25
N GLN A 144 17.41 -20.33 11.34
CA GLN A 144 17.29 -18.87 11.31
C GLN A 144 18.49 -18.19 10.62
N SER A 145 19.71 -18.67 10.86
CA SER A 145 20.93 -18.17 10.23
C SER A 145 21.01 -18.40 8.71
N GLU A 146 20.24 -19.34 8.16
CA GLU A 146 20.25 -19.69 6.73
C GLU A 146 19.21 -18.92 5.91
N VAL A 147 18.31 -18.17 6.56
CA VAL A 147 17.15 -17.54 5.92
C VAL A 147 17.03 -16.06 6.29
N ILE A 148 16.27 -15.31 5.53
CA ILE A 148 15.78 -13.98 5.92
C ILE A 148 14.32 -14.18 6.33
N HIS A 149 14.07 -14.19 7.64
CA HIS A 149 12.73 -14.28 8.19
C HIS A 149 12.32 -12.94 8.81
N LEU A 150 11.20 -12.40 8.38
CA LEU A 150 10.66 -11.17 8.93
C LEU A 150 9.25 -11.40 9.43
N ARG A 151 8.96 -10.78 10.58
CA ARG A 151 7.60 -10.65 11.12
C ARG A 151 7.19 -9.17 11.08
N TYR A 152 6.03 -8.91 10.50
CA TYR A 152 5.55 -7.53 10.32
C TYR A 152 5.20 -6.89 11.67
N ARG A 153 4.36 -7.56 12.46
CA ARG A 153 3.92 -7.13 13.81
C ARG A 153 3.85 -8.32 14.76
N ASN A 154 3.79 -8.01 16.05
CA ASN A 154 3.61 -9.05 17.09
C ASN A 154 2.27 -9.77 16.93
N ASP A 155 1.19 -8.99 16.64
CA ASP A 155 -0.15 -9.52 16.44
C ASP A 155 -0.59 -9.39 14.99
N LYS A 156 -1.35 -10.36 14.50
CA LYS A 156 -1.92 -10.31 13.15
C LYS A 156 -2.92 -9.16 13.04
N LEU A 157 -2.82 -8.39 11.95
CA LEU A 157 -3.78 -7.32 11.64
C LEU A 157 -5.15 -7.83 11.24
N SER A 158 -5.23 -9.08 10.76
CA SER A 158 -6.46 -9.67 10.25
C SER A 158 -7.65 -9.56 11.23
N PRO A 159 -7.53 -9.90 12.52
CA PRO A 159 -8.66 -9.81 13.46
C PRO A 159 -9.17 -8.37 13.63
N LEU A 160 -8.26 -7.37 13.63
CA LEU A 160 -8.64 -5.96 13.73
C LEU A 160 -9.40 -5.52 12.48
N ILE A 161 -8.88 -5.85 11.31
CA ILE A 161 -9.53 -5.51 10.03
C ILE A 161 -10.85 -6.26 9.88
N ASP A 162 -10.95 -7.49 10.39
CA ASP A 162 -12.19 -8.28 10.37
C ASP A 162 -13.28 -7.66 11.25
N GLY A 163 -12.92 -7.16 12.42
CA GLY A 163 -13.83 -6.41 13.30
C GLY A 163 -14.34 -5.14 12.63
N LEU A 164 -13.44 -4.31 12.13
CA LEU A 164 -13.78 -3.08 11.39
C LEU A 164 -14.68 -3.39 10.18
N PHE A 165 -14.35 -4.45 9.44
CA PHE A 165 -15.15 -4.85 8.28
C PHE A 165 -16.58 -5.26 8.65
N THR A 166 -16.76 -5.94 9.77
CA THR A 166 -18.09 -6.34 10.24
C THR A 166 -18.95 -5.12 10.51
N ASP A 167 -18.43 -4.14 11.23
CA ASP A 167 -19.14 -2.90 11.58
C ASP A 167 -19.48 -2.07 10.33
N TYR A 168 -18.52 -1.85 9.45
CA TYR A 168 -18.74 -1.09 8.20
C TYR A 168 -19.63 -1.87 7.22
N GLY A 169 -19.53 -3.19 7.16
CA GLY A 169 -20.37 -4.04 6.33
C GLY A 169 -21.84 -3.97 6.72
N ASP A 170 -22.15 -3.94 8.02
CA ASP A 170 -23.51 -3.79 8.51
C ASP A 170 -24.09 -2.41 8.23
N LEU A 171 -23.28 -1.36 8.45
CA LEU A 171 -23.68 0.00 8.11
C LEU A 171 -23.97 0.14 6.61
N PHE A 172 -23.09 -0.36 5.77
CA PHE A 172 -23.24 -0.38 4.33
C PHE A 172 -24.49 -1.13 3.88
N GLY A 173 -24.74 -2.33 4.45
CA GLY A 173 -25.97 -3.09 4.17
C GLY A 173 -27.25 -2.35 4.54
N ARG A 174 -27.26 -1.59 5.66
CA ARG A 174 -28.41 -0.75 6.06
C ARG A 174 -28.64 0.41 5.09
N ILE A 175 -27.58 1.08 4.62
CA ILE A 175 -27.66 2.17 3.65
C ILE A 175 -28.22 1.65 2.33
N LEU A 176 -27.70 0.55 1.79
CA LEU A 176 -28.21 -0.07 0.56
C LEU A 176 -29.67 -0.49 0.67
N SER A 177 -30.05 -1.12 1.79
CA SER A 177 -31.44 -1.52 2.03
C SER A 177 -32.37 -0.32 2.14
N SER A 178 -31.90 0.78 2.73
CA SER A 178 -32.64 2.05 2.77
C SER A 178 -32.79 2.63 1.37
N GLN A 179 -31.72 2.58 0.57
CA GLN A 179 -31.71 3.08 -0.79
C GLN A 179 -32.64 2.28 -1.73
N LYS A 180 -32.59 0.95 -1.66
CA LYS A 180 -33.55 0.09 -2.38
C LYS A 180 -34.98 0.46 -2.04
N ARG A 181 -35.29 0.67 -0.75
CA ARG A 181 -36.62 1.12 -0.33
C ARG A 181 -36.99 2.50 -0.84
N LYS A 182 -36.05 3.44 -0.90
CA LYS A 182 -36.29 4.80 -1.43
C LYS A 182 -36.53 4.78 -2.95
N ASN A 183 -35.82 3.92 -3.67
CA ASN A 183 -35.91 3.78 -5.12
C ASN A 183 -37.02 2.81 -5.57
N GLN A 184 -37.71 2.15 -4.64
CA GLN A 184 -38.88 1.37 -4.97
C GLN A 184 -40.03 2.25 -5.49
N ILE A 185 -40.51 1.95 -6.69
CA ILE A 185 -41.75 2.49 -7.20
C ILE A 185 -42.87 1.91 -6.34
N ARG A 186 -43.49 2.75 -5.54
CA ARG A 186 -44.63 2.35 -4.71
C ARG A 186 -45.88 2.93 -5.35
N GLY A 187 -46.77 2.05 -5.77
CA GLY A 187 -48.06 2.40 -6.29
C GLY A 187 -49.15 1.89 -5.36
N THR A 188 -50.22 2.68 -5.23
CA THR A 188 -51.47 2.26 -4.62
C THR A 188 -52.50 2.02 -5.72
N VAL A 189 -53.19 0.89 -5.67
CA VAL A 189 -54.29 0.58 -6.57
C VAL A 189 -55.56 0.68 -5.72
N ASP A 190 -56.43 1.66 -6.08
CA ASP A 190 -57.73 1.83 -5.44
C ASP A 190 -58.73 0.89 -6.09
N MET A 191 -59.47 0.13 -5.29
CA MET A 191 -60.43 -0.86 -5.75
C MET A 191 -61.74 -0.69 -5.02
N ASP A 192 -62.84 -0.88 -5.76
CA ASP A 192 -64.18 -0.91 -5.18
C ASP A 192 -64.37 -2.14 -4.28
N MET A 193 -64.83 -1.92 -3.04
CA MET A 193 -64.92 -2.96 -2.00
C MET A 193 -65.80 -4.16 -2.38
N LEU A 194 -66.79 -3.95 -3.28
CA LEU A 194 -67.67 -5.01 -3.78
C LEU A 194 -67.02 -5.91 -4.82
N ALA A 195 -66.06 -5.37 -5.58
CA ALA A 195 -65.30 -6.10 -6.59
C ALA A 195 -64.23 -7.00 -5.99
N ALA A 196 -63.69 -6.67 -4.80
CA ALA A 196 -62.59 -7.41 -4.14
C ALA A 196 -62.98 -8.83 -3.69
N LYS A 197 -64.25 -9.16 -3.59
CA LYS A 197 -64.75 -10.48 -3.16
C LYS A 197 -64.89 -11.52 -4.30
N SER A 198 -64.84 -11.10 -5.54
CA SER A 198 -65.01 -12.01 -6.70
C SER A 198 -63.62 -12.57 -7.14
N LYS A 199 -63.51 -13.87 -7.30
CA LYS A 199 -62.28 -14.55 -7.81
C LYS A 199 -61.90 -14.03 -9.23
N GLU A 200 -62.88 -13.69 -10.05
CA GLU A 200 -62.63 -13.16 -11.39
C GLU A 200 -61.97 -11.76 -11.35
N HIS A 201 -62.40 -10.90 -10.42
CA HIS A 201 -61.78 -9.58 -10.27
C HIS A 201 -60.36 -9.69 -9.64
N GLN A 202 -60.14 -10.65 -8.77
CA GLN A 202 -58.78 -10.91 -8.23
C GLN A 202 -57.81 -11.36 -9.33
N SER A 203 -58.25 -12.22 -10.26
CA SER A 203 -57.44 -12.64 -11.41
C SER A 203 -57.10 -11.47 -12.33
N LYS A 204 -58.11 -10.61 -12.66
CA LYS A 204 -57.90 -9.40 -13.47
C LYS A 204 -56.97 -8.39 -12.78
N LEU A 205 -57.05 -8.25 -11.47
CA LEU A 205 -56.11 -7.43 -10.70
C LEU A 205 -54.68 -7.94 -10.78
N GLN A 206 -54.51 -9.27 -10.61
CA GLN A 206 -53.18 -9.87 -10.71
C GLN A 206 -52.58 -9.66 -12.11
N GLU A 207 -53.36 -9.91 -13.16
CA GLU A 207 -52.94 -9.67 -14.55
C GLU A 207 -52.58 -8.18 -14.77
N PHE A 208 -53.36 -7.24 -14.21
CA PHE A 208 -53.07 -5.79 -14.28
C PHE A 208 -51.73 -5.49 -13.59
N ILE A 209 -51.47 -6.01 -12.38
CA ILE A 209 -50.23 -5.82 -11.61
C ILE A 209 -49.07 -6.41 -12.38
N ASP A 210 -49.20 -7.62 -12.94
CA ASP A 210 -48.12 -8.30 -13.68
C ASP A 210 -47.78 -7.53 -14.97
N ASN A 211 -48.77 -7.05 -15.71
CA ASN A 211 -48.56 -6.21 -16.89
C ASN A 211 -47.91 -4.87 -16.56
N MET A 212 -48.29 -4.27 -15.44
CA MET A 212 -47.70 -3.02 -14.94
C MET A 212 -46.21 -3.24 -14.53
N TYR A 213 -45.94 -4.34 -13.82
CA TYR A 213 -44.58 -4.70 -13.43
C TYR A 213 -43.67 -4.93 -14.64
N LYS A 214 -44.18 -5.63 -15.68
CA LYS A 214 -43.46 -5.81 -16.94
C LYS A 214 -43.23 -4.49 -17.67
N ALA A 215 -44.23 -3.60 -17.74
CA ALA A 215 -44.12 -2.33 -18.42
C ALA A 215 -43.09 -1.39 -17.74
N ILE A 216 -43.01 -1.42 -16.41
CA ILE A 216 -42.05 -0.61 -15.63
C ILE A 216 -40.63 -1.23 -15.68
N GLY A 217 -40.52 -2.56 -15.69
CA GLY A 217 -39.24 -3.25 -15.67
C GLY A 217 -38.50 -3.32 -17.03
N GLU A 218 -39.27 -3.31 -18.14
CA GLU A 218 -38.72 -3.52 -19.49
C GLU A 218 -38.61 -2.23 -20.34
N LYS A 219 -39.20 -1.12 -19.92
CA LYS A 219 -39.25 0.11 -20.71
C LYS A 219 -38.85 1.35 -19.90
N ASP A 220 -38.03 2.19 -20.49
CA ASP A 220 -37.61 3.48 -19.91
C ASP A 220 -38.80 4.44 -19.71
N VAL A 221 -39.86 4.27 -20.47
CA VAL A 221 -41.11 5.01 -20.36
C VAL A 221 -42.29 4.04 -20.36
N ALA A 222 -42.96 3.91 -19.23
CA ALA A 222 -44.15 3.09 -19.08
C ALA A 222 -45.40 3.94 -19.10
N ILE A 223 -46.29 3.70 -20.08
CA ILE A 223 -47.64 4.30 -20.12
C ILE A 223 -48.62 3.24 -19.61
N ILE A 224 -49.22 3.52 -18.45
CA ILE A 224 -50.15 2.61 -17.79
C ILE A 224 -51.58 3.10 -18.11
N PRO A 225 -52.36 2.33 -18.92
CA PRO A 225 -53.74 2.71 -19.20
C PRO A 225 -54.58 2.52 -17.93
N GLN A 226 -55.32 3.57 -17.57
CA GLN A 226 -56.30 3.49 -16.48
C GLN A 226 -57.57 2.81 -16.98
N GLN A 227 -58.03 1.80 -16.29
CA GLN A 227 -59.28 1.12 -16.56
C GLN A 227 -60.36 1.55 -15.54
N PRO A 228 -61.65 1.61 -15.90
CA PRO A 228 -62.70 1.85 -14.95
C PRO A 228 -62.69 0.82 -13.81
N GLY A 229 -62.57 1.28 -12.57
CA GLY A 229 -62.49 0.42 -11.37
C GLY A 229 -61.07 0.20 -10.83
N PHE A 230 -60.00 0.63 -11.52
CA PHE A 230 -58.64 0.58 -11.07
C PHE A 230 -57.94 1.92 -11.23
N LYS A 231 -57.68 2.61 -10.13
CA LYS A 231 -56.88 3.85 -10.15
C LYS A 231 -55.52 3.56 -9.56
N TYR A 232 -54.49 3.73 -10.37
CA TYR A 232 -53.09 3.66 -9.93
C TYR A 232 -52.62 5.08 -9.58
N ALA A 233 -52.06 5.23 -8.40
CA ALA A 233 -51.34 6.43 -7.99
C ALA A 233 -49.96 6.06 -7.55
N GLU A 234 -48.95 6.66 -8.15
CA GLU A 234 -47.58 6.49 -7.76
C GLU A 234 -47.26 7.36 -6.54
N THR A 235 -46.83 6.69 -5.46
CA THR A 235 -46.34 7.37 -4.25
C THR A 235 -44.82 7.25 -4.23
N SER A 236 -44.17 7.78 -5.26
CA SER A 236 -42.72 7.89 -5.24
C SER A 236 -42.33 9.02 -4.31
N GLY A 237 -41.71 8.68 -3.20
CA GLY A 237 -41.09 9.67 -2.33
C GLY A 237 -39.96 10.34 -3.12
N GLY A 238 -40.20 11.55 -3.60
CA GLY A 238 -39.19 12.37 -4.26
C GLY A 238 -38.02 12.66 -3.34
N GLY A 239 -37.12 11.72 -3.24
CA GLY A 239 -35.89 11.84 -2.46
C GLY A 239 -34.71 12.03 -3.40
N ASN A 240 -33.95 13.07 -3.15
CA ASN A 240 -32.68 13.42 -3.82
C ASN A 240 -31.78 12.15 -4.00
N SER A 241 -31.76 11.56 -5.19
CA SER A 241 -30.97 10.38 -5.50
C SER A 241 -29.47 10.64 -5.33
N GLY A 242 -29.03 11.90 -5.40
CA GLY A 242 -27.62 12.28 -5.21
C GLY A 242 -27.08 12.05 -3.79
N GLN A 243 -27.89 12.29 -2.75
CA GLN A 243 -27.45 12.11 -1.35
C GLN A 243 -27.07 10.68 -0.99
N SER A 244 -27.64 9.73 -1.66
CA SER A 244 -27.46 8.31 -1.36
C SER A 244 -26.16 7.72 -1.92
N VAL A 245 -25.72 8.17 -3.09
CA VAL A 245 -24.40 7.78 -3.66
C VAL A 245 -23.28 8.36 -2.79
N ASP A 246 -23.44 9.59 -2.31
CA ASP A 246 -22.49 10.23 -1.42
C ASP A 246 -22.38 9.52 -0.05
N GLU A 247 -23.48 9.03 0.49
CA GLU A 247 -23.46 8.23 1.73
C GLU A 247 -22.72 6.91 1.55
N ILE A 248 -22.94 6.21 0.44
CA ILE A 248 -22.23 4.97 0.11
C ILE A 248 -20.72 5.25 -0.04
N ASN A 249 -20.37 6.28 -0.79
CA ASN A 249 -18.97 6.67 -0.98
C ASN A 249 -18.29 7.05 0.36
N LYS A 250 -18.98 7.77 1.24
CA LYS A 250 -18.45 8.11 2.57
C LYS A 250 -18.16 6.87 3.41
N VAL A 251 -19.04 5.86 3.39
CA VAL A 251 -18.82 4.62 4.14
C VAL A 251 -17.70 3.80 3.55
N THR A 252 -17.64 3.66 2.22
CA THR A 252 -16.57 2.93 1.53
C THR A 252 -15.20 3.59 1.77
N ASN A 253 -15.13 4.91 1.60
CA ASN A 253 -13.91 5.68 1.86
C ASN A 253 -13.55 5.67 3.35
N GLY A 254 -14.53 5.70 4.24
CA GLY A 254 -14.32 5.58 5.68
C GLY A 254 -13.64 4.26 6.05
N PHE A 255 -14.06 3.15 5.47
CA PHE A 255 -13.42 1.86 5.66
C PHE A 255 -11.98 1.83 5.11
N LEU A 256 -11.78 2.29 3.86
CA LEU A 256 -10.43 2.37 3.28
C LEU A 256 -9.50 3.25 4.12
N ASN A 257 -10.00 4.37 4.64
CA ASN A 257 -9.22 5.25 5.50
C ASN A 257 -8.80 4.57 6.81
N GLN A 258 -9.68 3.81 7.46
CA GLN A 258 -9.34 3.06 8.66
C GLN A 258 -8.29 1.97 8.37
N VAL A 259 -8.43 1.26 7.26
CA VAL A 259 -7.45 0.27 6.82
C VAL A 259 -6.10 0.96 6.53
N ALA A 260 -6.10 2.07 5.80
CA ALA A 260 -4.89 2.84 5.50
C ALA A 260 -4.17 3.33 6.78
N MET A 261 -4.92 3.85 7.74
CA MET A 261 -4.37 4.26 9.04
C MET A 261 -3.77 3.07 9.80
N ALA A 262 -4.40 1.90 9.76
CA ALA A 262 -3.85 0.68 10.37
C ALA A 262 -2.51 0.26 9.74
N PHE A 263 -2.30 0.54 8.46
CA PHE A 263 -1.02 0.32 7.76
C PHE A 263 -0.04 1.50 7.86
N GLY A 264 -0.45 2.61 8.49
CA GLY A 264 0.36 3.82 8.60
C GLY A 264 0.48 4.60 7.29
N ILE A 265 -0.49 4.46 6.39
CA ILE A 265 -0.52 5.15 5.10
C ILE A 265 -1.40 6.41 5.24
N PRO A 266 -0.87 7.62 4.97
CA PRO A 266 -1.69 8.82 4.91
C PRO A 266 -2.74 8.72 3.80
N THR A 267 -4.00 8.93 4.14
CA THR A 267 -5.13 8.76 3.21
C THR A 267 -5.06 9.68 2.00
N ALA A 268 -4.54 10.89 2.17
CA ALA A 268 -4.32 11.85 1.09
C ALA A 268 -3.46 11.28 -0.06
N LEU A 269 -2.47 10.42 0.26
CA LEU A 269 -1.62 9.78 -0.74
C LEU A 269 -2.37 8.71 -1.55
N LEU A 270 -3.37 8.06 -0.97
CA LEU A 270 -4.18 7.06 -1.66
C LEU A 270 -5.17 7.70 -2.64
N TYR A 271 -5.71 8.87 -2.29
CA TYR A 271 -6.67 9.59 -3.13
C TYR A 271 -6.03 10.55 -4.13
N GLY A 272 -4.70 10.76 -4.05
CA GLY A 272 -4.00 11.71 -4.89
C GLY A 272 -4.36 13.17 -4.61
N GLU A 273 -4.74 13.47 -3.37
CA GLU A 273 -5.01 14.85 -2.96
C GLU A 273 -3.74 15.70 -3.05
N MET A 274 -3.84 16.88 -3.68
CA MET A 274 -2.67 17.74 -3.93
C MET A 274 -2.25 18.55 -2.71
N ALA A 275 -3.09 18.65 -1.67
CA ALA A 275 -2.79 19.44 -0.49
C ALA A 275 -1.75 18.73 0.40
N ASP A 276 -0.65 19.44 0.72
CA ASP A 276 0.40 18.98 1.63
C ASP A 276 1.05 17.63 1.26
N VAL A 277 1.07 17.23 -0.02
CA VAL A 277 1.63 15.95 -0.49
C VAL A 277 3.06 15.73 0.02
N GLU A 278 3.90 16.77 0.00
CA GLU A 278 5.29 16.66 0.47
C GLU A 278 5.38 16.28 1.95
N LYS A 279 4.60 16.94 2.82
CA LYS A 279 4.59 16.63 4.26
C LYS A 279 4.02 15.23 4.51
N GLN A 280 2.95 14.87 3.81
CA GLN A 280 2.34 13.54 3.92
C GLN A 280 3.31 12.44 3.46
N THR A 281 4.02 12.67 2.35
CA THR A 281 5.05 11.75 1.86
C THR A 281 6.19 11.63 2.85
N LYS A 282 6.69 12.74 3.40
CA LYS A 282 7.73 12.71 4.42
C LYS A 282 7.32 11.91 5.67
N ASN A 283 6.11 12.11 6.17
CA ASN A 283 5.59 11.37 7.31
C ASN A 283 5.47 9.87 6.99
N TYR A 284 4.94 9.53 5.80
CA TYR A 284 4.83 8.15 5.33
C TYR A 284 6.21 7.47 5.24
N MET A 285 7.19 8.15 4.65
CA MET A 285 8.54 7.61 4.56
C MET A 285 9.16 7.41 5.94
N LEU A 286 9.05 8.41 6.82
CA LEU A 286 9.69 8.39 8.14
C LEU A 286 9.08 7.36 9.10
N PHE A 287 7.76 7.26 9.14
CA PHE A 287 7.07 6.47 10.17
C PHE A 287 6.59 5.10 9.68
N THR A 288 6.51 4.88 8.37
CA THR A 288 6.02 3.62 7.81
C THR A 288 7.08 2.90 6.98
N VAL A 289 7.64 3.56 5.97
CA VAL A 289 8.57 2.91 5.03
C VAL A 289 9.93 2.65 5.67
N ASN A 290 10.57 3.66 6.25
CA ASN A 290 11.93 3.53 6.81
C ASN A 290 12.02 2.49 7.94
N PRO A 291 11.07 2.39 8.89
CA PRO A 291 11.11 1.33 9.89
C PRO A 291 11.04 -0.08 9.28
N LEU A 292 10.29 -0.24 8.20
CA LEU A 292 10.20 -1.54 7.52
C LEU A 292 11.47 -1.85 6.73
N LEU A 293 12.04 -0.86 6.04
CA LEU A 293 13.35 -0.99 5.38
C LEU A 293 14.46 -1.32 6.40
N LYS A 294 14.39 -0.72 7.58
CA LYS A 294 15.35 -1.02 8.66
C LYS A 294 15.28 -2.48 9.10
N LYS A 295 14.07 -3.04 9.29
CA LYS A 295 13.90 -4.47 9.60
C LYS A 295 14.50 -5.36 8.52
N ILE A 296 14.26 -5.04 7.24
CA ILE A 296 14.80 -5.78 6.11
C ILE A 296 16.33 -5.68 6.08
N SER A 297 16.88 -4.49 6.31
CA SER A 297 18.34 -4.26 6.36
C SER A 297 19.00 -5.04 7.48
N ASP A 298 18.40 -5.06 8.67
CA ASP A 298 18.96 -5.77 9.82
C ASP A 298 19.05 -7.28 9.56
N GLU A 299 17.97 -7.89 9.08
CA GLU A 299 17.96 -9.31 8.72
C GLU A 299 18.91 -9.63 7.57
N ALA A 300 18.97 -8.78 6.55
CA ALA A 300 19.88 -8.96 5.44
C ALA A 300 21.35 -8.88 5.90
N ASN A 301 21.68 -7.96 6.80
CA ASN A 301 23.02 -7.83 7.35
C ASN A 301 23.43 -9.07 8.14
N VAL A 302 22.55 -9.59 8.99
CA VAL A 302 22.81 -10.82 9.76
C VAL A 302 22.97 -12.04 8.84
N LYS A 303 22.25 -12.05 7.70
CA LYS A 303 22.29 -13.18 6.76
C LYS A 303 23.53 -13.18 5.86
N PHE A 304 23.97 -12.03 5.39
CA PHE A 304 24.98 -11.93 4.35
C PHE A 304 26.38 -11.62 4.88
N PHE A 305 26.51 -11.21 6.13
CA PHE A 305 27.80 -10.86 6.73
C PHE A 305 28.00 -11.54 8.08
N GLU A 306 29.20 -12.05 8.29
CA GLU A 306 29.62 -12.48 9.61
C GLU A 306 29.85 -11.25 10.52
N LYS A 307 29.83 -11.49 11.84
CA LYS A 307 29.99 -10.41 12.83
C LYS A 307 31.24 -9.56 12.60
N GLU A 308 32.36 -10.22 12.32
CA GLU A 308 33.67 -9.59 12.06
C GLU A 308 33.63 -8.73 10.80
N GLU A 309 32.98 -9.20 9.75
CA GLU A 309 32.82 -8.48 8.49
C GLU A 309 31.95 -7.23 8.69
N TYR A 310 30.84 -7.38 9.40
CA TYR A 310 29.96 -6.25 9.73
C TYR A 310 30.68 -5.18 10.58
N LEU A 311 31.43 -5.60 11.59
CA LEU A 311 32.21 -4.69 12.44
C LEU A 311 33.38 -4.03 11.69
N SER A 312 33.90 -4.65 10.62
CA SER A 312 34.90 -4.04 9.73
C SER A 312 34.31 -3.02 8.75
N GLY A 313 32.98 -2.85 8.74
CA GLY A 313 32.27 -1.87 7.91
C GLY A 313 31.54 -2.44 6.70
N GLN A 314 31.52 -3.78 6.52
CA GLN A 314 30.71 -4.39 5.48
C GLN A 314 29.24 -4.42 5.91
N LYS A 315 28.38 -3.80 5.11
CA LYS A 315 26.95 -3.74 5.43
C LYS A 315 26.09 -3.53 4.19
N ILE A 316 24.84 -3.96 4.30
CA ILE A 316 23.78 -3.57 3.38
C ILE A 316 23.04 -2.40 4.01
N GLU A 317 23.02 -1.28 3.31
CA GLU A 317 22.24 -0.09 3.63
C GLU A 317 21.13 0.04 2.60
N ILE A 318 19.87 0.12 3.04
CA ILE A 318 18.76 0.28 2.10
C ILE A 318 18.39 1.76 2.02
N LYS A 319 18.59 2.33 0.84
CA LYS A 319 18.21 3.71 0.55
C LYS A 319 16.79 3.74 0.01
N ALA A 320 15.90 4.39 0.74
CA ALA A 320 14.53 4.62 0.29
C ALA A 320 14.50 5.52 -0.95
N VAL A 321 13.41 5.42 -1.74
CA VAL A 321 13.18 6.32 -2.87
C VAL A 321 13.14 7.78 -2.40
N SER A 322 13.90 8.64 -3.08
CA SER A 322 13.85 10.08 -2.83
C SER A 322 12.62 10.67 -3.53
N TYR A 323 11.85 11.43 -2.78
CA TYR A 323 10.71 12.18 -3.32
C TYR A 323 11.05 13.65 -3.63
N GLN A 324 12.24 14.11 -3.21
CA GLN A 324 12.72 15.45 -3.47
C GLN A 324 13.60 15.46 -4.70
N SER A 325 13.37 16.43 -5.59
CA SER A 325 14.25 16.68 -6.72
C SER A 325 15.59 17.27 -6.22
N ILE A 326 16.68 16.97 -6.91
CA ILE A 326 17.98 17.59 -6.64
C ILE A 326 17.91 19.13 -6.75
N PHE A 327 17.02 19.63 -7.58
CA PHE A 327 16.80 21.08 -7.73
C PHE A 327 16.17 21.70 -6.48
N ASP A 328 15.29 20.95 -5.80
CA ASP A 328 14.68 21.39 -4.54
C ASP A 328 15.71 21.40 -3.40
N LEU A 329 16.73 20.55 -3.49
CA LEU A 329 17.82 20.45 -2.53
C LEU A 329 18.96 21.43 -2.79
N ALA A 330 18.98 22.13 -3.94
CA ALA A 330 20.13 22.96 -4.36
C ALA A 330 20.59 23.96 -3.30
N THR A 331 19.65 24.69 -2.65
CA THR A 331 19.98 25.63 -1.59
C THR A 331 20.54 24.95 -0.34
N SER A 332 20.06 23.77 0.00
CA SER A 332 20.55 23.00 1.13
C SER A 332 21.93 22.42 0.86
N ILE A 333 22.16 21.94 -0.36
CA ILE A 333 23.44 21.43 -0.84
C ILE A 333 24.50 22.56 -0.79
N ASP A 334 24.18 23.75 -1.32
CA ASP A 334 25.06 24.90 -1.27
C ASP A 334 25.46 25.22 0.19
N LYS A 335 24.53 25.26 1.11
CA LYS A 335 24.80 25.52 2.52
C LYS A 335 25.67 24.42 3.16
N LEU A 336 25.45 23.15 2.83
CA LEU A 336 26.23 22.04 3.39
C LEU A 336 27.67 22.05 2.88
N ILE A 337 27.89 22.35 1.61
CA ILE A 337 29.22 22.47 1.02
C ILE A 337 29.91 23.75 1.54
N SER A 338 29.23 24.88 1.53
CA SER A 338 29.78 26.17 1.89
C SER A 338 30.13 26.32 3.39
N SER A 339 29.49 25.54 4.24
CA SER A 339 29.79 25.42 5.68
C SER A 339 30.92 24.44 5.99
N SER A 340 31.52 23.80 5.00
CA SER A 340 32.52 22.72 5.18
C SER A 340 32.00 21.46 5.92
N ALA A 341 30.69 21.31 6.00
CA ALA A 341 30.09 20.14 6.65
C ALA A 341 30.24 18.87 5.80
N PHE A 342 30.17 19.03 4.46
CA PHE A 342 30.27 17.95 3.49
C PHE A 342 31.15 18.34 2.31
N THR A 343 31.79 17.34 1.71
CA THR A 343 32.50 17.46 0.43
C THR A 343 31.51 17.30 -0.73
N GLY A 344 31.95 17.72 -1.93
CA GLY A 344 31.15 17.53 -3.15
C GLY A 344 30.83 16.05 -3.44
N ASN A 345 31.77 15.14 -3.20
CA ASN A 345 31.60 13.71 -3.42
C ASN A 345 30.68 13.05 -2.40
N GLU A 346 30.72 13.44 -1.13
CA GLU A 346 29.75 12.98 -0.12
C GLU A 346 28.32 13.39 -0.49
N ILE A 347 28.11 14.63 -0.93
CA ILE A 347 26.78 15.06 -1.43
C ILE A 347 26.36 14.29 -2.66
N ARG A 348 27.26 14.06 -3.64
CA ARG A 348 26.96 13.26 -4.84
C ARG A 348 26.48 11.87 -4.45
N LEU A 349 27.19 11.22 -3.53
CA LEU A 349 26.83 9.89 -3.03
C LEU A 349 25.47 9.91 -2.33
N GLU A 350 25.21 10.93 -1.52
CA GLU A 350 23.95 11.06 -0.78
C GLU A 350 22.74 11.27 -1.69
N VAL A 351 22.89 12.07 -2.77
CA VAL A 351 21.81 12.28 -3.74
C VAL A 351 21.72 11.20 -4.81
N GLY A 352 22.59 10.17 -4.79
CA GLY A 352 22.50 8.99 -5.66
C GLY A 352 23.42 9.04 -6.89
N TYR A 353 24.33 9.99 -6.99
CA TYR A 353 25.34 10.03 -8.04
C TYR A 353 26.61 9.27 -7.62
N GLU A 354 27.32 8.74 -8.61
CA GLU A 354 28.64 8.13 -8.38
C GLU A 354 29.65 9.20 -7.97
N VAL A 355 30.63 8.76 -7.15
CA VAL A 355 31.79 9.59 -6.78
C VAL A 355 32.55 9.97 -8.05
N SER A 356 32.99 11.22 -8.14
CA SER A 356 33.80 11.70 -9.25
C SER A 356 35.30 11.63 -8.89
N ASP A 357 36.13 11.33 -9.87
CA ASP A 357 37.59 11.28 -9.72
C ASP A 357 38.22 12.70 -9.59
N ASP A 358 37.42 13.77 -9.67
CA ASP A 358 37.93 15.14 -9.53
C ASP A 358 38.36 15.41 -8.08
N PRO A 359 39.67 15.66 -7.84
CA PRO A 359 40.19 15.92 -6.49
C PRO A 359 39.53 17.10 -5.76
N ASN A 360 39.00 18.08 -6.50
CA ASN A 360 38.34 19.23 -5.92
C ASN A 360 37.05 18.86 -5.20
N LEU A 361 36.39 17.79 -5.63
CA LEU A 361 35.15 17.30 -5.00
C LEU A 361 35.38 16.50 -3.71
N ASN A 362 36.62 16.17 -3.39
CA ASN A 362 37.03 15.53 -2.13
C ASN A 362 37.52 16.53 -1.09
N THR A 363 37.54 17.84 -1.44
CA THR A 363 38.00 18.89 -0.51
C THR A 363 36.82 19.58 0.16
N HIS A 364 37.01 19.92 1.43
CA HIS A 364 36.06 20.75 2.15
C HIS A 364 36.23 22.22 1.74
N HIS A 365 35.12 22.86 1.38
CA HIS A 365 35.09 24.26 1.01
C HIS A 365 34.44 25.10 2.10
N ILE A 366 35.07 26.21 2.49
CA ILE A 366 34.49 27.14 3.44
C ILE A 366 34.36 28.52 2.76
N THR A 367 33.22 29.14 2.92
CA THR A 367 33.06 30.52 2.43
C THR A 367 33.80 31.50 3.31
N LYS A 368 34.25 32.64 2.73
CA LYS A 368 34.97 33.71 3.47
C LYS A 368 34.21 34.27 4.68
N ASN A 369 32.92 34.02 4.77
CA ASN A 369 32.09 34.47 5.90
C ASN A 369 32.27 33.65 7.19
N TYR A 370 32.95 32.50 7.13
CA TYR A 370 33.26 31.64 8.27
C TYR A 370 34.75 31.72 8.59
N THR A 371 35.19 32.79 9.26
CA THR A 371 36.58 32.93 9.75
C THR A 371 36.69 32.37 11.15
N LYS A 372 37.80 31.68 11.46
CA LYS A 372 38.07 31.20 12.83
C LYS A 372 38.20 32.41 13.75
N LEU A 373 37.50 32.37 14.89
CA LEU A 373 37.58 33.39 15.94
C LEU A 373 39.00 33.62 16.51
N THR A 374 39.95 32.71 16.25
CA THR A 374 41.34 32.80 16.76
C THR A 374 42.30 33.59 15.86
N GLN A 375 41.86 34.23 14.78
CA GLN A 375 42.72 35.03 13.89
C GLN A 375 42.39 36.54 13.92
N SER A 376 41.60 37.02 14.86
CA SER A 376 41.31 38.47 15.00
C SER A 376 42.20 39.22 15.97
N GLU A 377 43.31 38.65 16.47
CA GLU A 377 44.31 39.35 17.24
C GLU A 377 45.56 39.57 16.37
N GLY A 378 45.57 40.67 15.63
CA GLY A 378 46.75 41.03 14.82
C GLY A 378 46.45 42.08 13.73
N GLY A 379 45.61 43.04 14.05
CA GLY A 379 45.50 44.27 13.25
C GLY A 379 46.60 45.25 13.64
N GLU A 380 47.71 45.29 12.92
CA GLU A 380 48.68 46.37 12.99
C GLU A 380 48.00 47.70 12.64
N ASN A 381 48.00 48.61 13.61
CA ASN A 381 47.79 50.03 13.41
C ASN A 381 49.00 50.58 12.68
N THR A 382 48.95 50.80 11.40
CA THR A 382 49.83 51.73 10.70
C THR A 382 49.15 53.09 10.69
N ASN A 383 49.48 53.88 11.70
CA ASN A 383 49.34 55.34 11.62
C ASN A 383 50.39 55.86 10.63
N GLU A 384 50.02 56.21 9.42
CA GLU A 384 50.76 57.12 8.60
C GLU A 384 50.35 58.55 9.01
N THR A 385 51.26 59.23 9.71
CA THR A 385 51.31 60.68 9.87
C THR A 385 51.81 61.26 8.58
N ASP A 386 50.95 61.95 7.86
CA ASP A 386 51.39 62.91 6.83
C ASP A 386 51.83 64.23 7.49
N GLU A 387 53.12 64.53 7.41
CA GLU A 387 53.66 65.85 7.50
C GLU A 387 54.05 66.39 6.11
N ALA A 388 53.58 67.55 5.83
CA ALA A 388 54.02 68.65 4.97
C ALA A 388 53.05 69.08 3.88
#